data_7086f847c68f36afff7038800b4d693e
#
_entry.id   7086f847c68f36afff7038800b4d693e
#
_cell.length_a   1.000
_cell.length_b   1.000
_cell.length_c   1.000
_cell.angle_alpha   90.00
_cell.angle_beta   90.00
_cell.angle_gamma   90.00
#
_symmetry.space_group_name_H-M   'P 1'
#
loop_
_entity.id
_entity.type
_entity.pdbx_description
1 polymer ?
#
loop_
_entity_poly.entity_id
_entity_poly.type
_entity_poly.pdbx_seq_one_letter_code
_entity_poly.pdbx_strand_id
1 'polypeptide(L)'
;MSADALSLPFAAPHAAPDEITAVSWNLHKGRSPLGFTAWNAMRNWMQSTHADVYFLQEAMARRMPRPVLAPGFGAQMMDDAVDDVWHCQATEIAHALDWQIALGPNVFKPSWRHGNAILSPHPLDLGGRWDISAHRFERRGLLVARATLAGARPVTLLCAHLALTRAARLRQMHWIAHWIVRNAGDGPLMLAGDFNDWRNDSVALFGEIGLSEVATLLGESGRTFPAFSPALALDKMFVRGLTPLEWRAPSGEAAWLSDHLPYIARLRLDSQ
;
A
#
# COMPACT_ATOMS: atom_id res chain seq x y z
N MET A 1 30.74 -16.87 -20.16
CA MET A 1 29.66 -16.74 -19.18
C MET A 1 29.11 -15.34 -19.34
N SER A 2 27.99 -15.27 -20.04
CA SER A 2 27.32 -14.01 -20.40
C SER A 2 26.69 -13.45 -19.13
N ALA A 3 26.98 -12.18 -18.82
CA ALA A 3 26.28 -11.42 -17.79
C ALA A 3 24.88 -11.11 -18.33
N ASP A 4 23.90 -11.91 -17.92
CA ASP A 4 22.51 -11.61 -18.15
C ASP A 4 22.17 -10.30 -17.44
N ALA A 5 21.80 -9.31 -18.26
CA ALA A 5 21.41 -8.00 -17.84
C ALA A 5 20.34 -8.12 -16.76
N LEU A 6 20.62 -7.55 -15.58
CA LEU A 6 19.63 -7.20 -14.57
C LEU A 6 18.51 -6.44 -15.28
N SER A 7 17.40 -7.10 -15.53
CA SER A 7 16.19 -6.43 -16.01
C SER A 7 15.70 -5.57 -14.87
N LEU A 8 16.09 -4.29 -14.87
CA LEU A 8 15.55 -3.30 -13.98
C LEU A 8 14.01 -3.30 -14.13
N PRO A 9 13.26 -3.37 -13.03
CA PRO A 9 11.82 -3.25 -13.11
C PRO A 9 11.47 -1.83 -13.55
N PHE A 10 10.75 -1.69 -14.64
CA PHE A 10 10.21 -0.45 -15.12
C PHE A 10 11.19 0.72 -15.33
N ALA A 11 12.07 0.63 -16.30
CA ALA A 11 12.67 1.79 -16.92
C ALA A 11 11.95 2.09 -18.26
N ALA A 12 10.67 2.43 -18.22
CA ALA A 12 10.06 3.15 -19.30
C ALA A 12 9.72 4.54 -18.76
N PRO A 13 10.21 5.63 -19.38
CA PRO A 13 9.71 6.96 -19.07
C PRO A 13 8.21 6.95 -19.29
N HIS A 14 7.48 7.71 -18.46
CA HIS A 14 6.03 7.87 -18.48
C HIS A 14 5.48 7.64 -19.87
N ALA A 15 4.79 6.54 -20.06
CA ALA A 15 4.13 6.25 -21.31
C ALA A 15 3.06 7.30 -21.55
N ALA A 16 2.02 7.47 -21.81
CA ALA A 16 1.12 8.57 -22.08
C ALA A 16 0.78 9.38 -20.79
N PRO A 17 0.41 10.66 -20.93
CA PRO A 17 0.09 11.54 -19.80
C PRO A 17 -1.15 11.09 -19.00
N ASP A 18 -1.90 10.10 -19.48
CA ASP A 18 -3.06 9.48 -18.86
C ASP A 18 -2.76 8.10 -18.23
N GLU A 19 -1.52 7.62 -18.30
CA GLU A 19 -1.11 6.35 -17.69
C GLU A 19 -0.61 6.55 -16.25
N ILE A 20 -0.90 5.56 -15.40
CA ILE A 20 -0.59 5.52 -13.98
C ILE A 20 0.07 4.19 -13.66
N THR A 21 1.20 4.21 -12.99
CA THR A 21 1.81 3.03 -12.39
C THR A 21 1.47 2.98 -10.89
N ALA A 22 0.76 1.95 -10.47
CA ALA A 22 0.36 1.74 -9.09
C ALA A 22 1.00 0.46 -8.52
N VAL A 23 1.46 0.54 -7.27
CA VAL A 23 2.08 -0.60 -6.57
C VAL A 23 1.31 -0.87 -5.27
N SER A 24 0.94 -2.13 -5.02
CA SER A 24 0.51 -2.60 -3.70
C SER A 24 1.55 -3.56 -3.14
N TRP A 25 1.96 -3.37 -1.88
CA TRP A 25 2.97 -4.22 -1.27
C TRP A 25 2.81 -4.34 0.25
N ASN A 26 2.65 -5.58 0.72
CA ASN A 26 2.77 -5.88 2.13
C ASN A 26 4.27 -5.93 2.49
N LEU A 27 4.70 -5.05 3.40
CA LEU A 27 6.10 -4.84 3.75
C LEU A 27 6.63 -5.83 4.81
N HIS A 28 5.78 -6.72 5.32
CA HIS A 28 6.17 -7.63 6.39
C HIS A 28 6.96 -6.92 7.52
N LYS A 29 6.50 -5.74 7.92
CA LYS A 29 7.15 -4.87 8.94
C LYS A 29 8.59 -4.47 8.60
N GLY A 30 8.93 -4.40 7.31
CA GLY A 30 10.28 -4.10 6.83
C GLY A 30 11.28 -5.26 6.99
N ARG A 31 10.77 -6.50 6.96
CA ARG A 31 11.57 -7.71 7.12
C ARG A 31 11.54 -8.58 5.88
N SER A 32 12.68 -9.17 5.55
CA SER A 32 12.78 -10.22 4.55
C SER A 32 11.99 -11.48 4.98
N PRO A 33 11.75 -12.44 4.06
CA PRO A 33 11.13 -13.73 4.39
C PRO A 33 11.91 -14.51 5.47
N LEU A 34 13.22 -14.28 5.58
CA LEU A 34 14.08 -14.88 6.60
C LEU A 34 14.15 -14.08 7.91
N GLY A 35 13.37 -12.99 8.04
CA GLY A 35 13.28 -12.17 9.24
C GLY A 35 14.37 -11.10 9.39
N PHE A 36 15.30 -10.96 8.44
CA PHE A 36 16.31 -9.90 8.45
C PHE A 36 15.70 -8.56 8.07
N THR A 37 16.30 -7.47 8.56
CA THR A 37 15.90 -6.12 8.16
C THR A 37 16.18 -5.90 6.67
N ALA A 38 15.14 -5.62 5.88
CA ALA A 38 15.20 -5.38 4.43
C ALA A 38 14.87 -3.93 4.05
N TRP A 39 14.65 -3.06 5.03
CA TRP A 39 14.08 -1.74 4.88
C TRP A 39 14.78 -0.84 3.85
N ASN A 40 16.13 -0.71 3.93
CA ASN A 40 16.89 0.10 2.98
C ASN A 40 16.80 -0.42 1.54
N ALA A 41 16.81 -1.74 1.36
CA ALA A 41 16.66 -2.35 0.05
C ALA A 41 15.23 -2.17 -0.50
N MET A 42 14.19 -2.27 0.35
CA MET A 42 12.81 -1.93 -0.03
C MET A 42 12.69 -0.48 -0.50
N ARG A 43 13.29 0.47 0.22
CA ARG A 43 13.30 1.88 -0.18
C ARG A 43 13.96 2.08 -1.55
N ASN A 44 15.16 1.50 -1.74
CA ASN A 44 15.88 1.60 -3.01
C ASN A 44 15.07 0.98 -4.16
N TRP A 45 14.42 -0.14 -3.92
CA TRP A 45 13.54 -0.78 -4.89
C TRP A 45 12.35 0.11 -5.25
N MET A 46 11.68 0.71 -4.27
CA MET A 46 10.58 1.66 -4.52
C MET A 46 11.05 2.87 -5.33
N GLN A 47 12.21 3.41 -5.01
CA GLN A 47 12.81 4.52 -5.74
C GLN A 47 13.05 4.16 -7.22
N SER A 48 13.53 2.93 -7.49
CA SER A 48 13.82 2.47 -8.86
C SER A 48 12.57 2.14 -9.69
N THR A 49 11.42 1.93 -9.03
CA THR A 49 10.17 1.55 -9.70
C THR A 49 9.45 2.73 -10.34
N HIS A 50 9.71 3.96 -9.90
CA HIS A 50 9.11 5.20 -10.42
C HIS A 50 7.56 5.15 -10.51
N ALA A 51 6.89 4.55 -9.53
CA ALA A 51 5.44 4.47 -9.53
C ALA A 51 4.79 5.79 -9.05
N ASP A 52 3.59 6.06 -9.55
CA ASP A 52 2.79 7.24 -9.20
C ASP A 52 2.11 7.11 -7.84
N VAL A 53 1.85 5.87 -7.40
CA VAL A 53 1.24 5.61 -6.10
C VAL A 53 1.65 4.24 -5.54
N TYR A 54 1.90 4.20 -4.22
CA TYR A 54 2.16 2.99 -3.45
C TYR A 54 1.11 2.79 -2.37
N PHE A 55 0.52 1.60 -2.32
CA PHE A 55 -0.37 1.12 -1.26
C PHE A 55 0.42 0.12 -0.40
N LEU A 56 0.80 0.53 0.79
CA LEU A 56 1.67 -0.27 1.65
C LEU A 56 0.87 -0.84 2.83
N GLN A 57 1.08 -2.12 3.13
CA GLN A 57 0.54 -2.77 4.30
C GLN A 57 1.67 -3.13 5.26
N GLU A 58 1.32 -3.29 6.53
CA GLU A 58 2.28 -3.55 7.62
C GLU A 58 3.42 -2.51 7.75
N ALA A 59 3.20 -1.27 7.30
CA ALA A 59 4.16 -0.19 7.50
C ALA A 59 4.38 0.04 9.01
N MET A 60 5.61 -0.20 9.48
CA MET A 60 5.97 -0.17 10.89
C MET A 60 6.39 1.22 11.34
N ALA A 61 5.95 1.63 12.52
CA ALA A 61 6.51 2.76 13.26
C ALA A 61 6.99 2.31 14.64
N ARG A 62 8.18 2.76 15.04
CA ARG A 62 8.76 2.48 16.35
C ARG A 62 8.85 3.76 17.17
N ARG A 63 8.61 3.65 18.46
CA ARG A 63 8.83 4.75 19.39
C ARG A 63 10.34 4.95 19.57
N MET A 64 10.82 6.18 19.32
CA MET A 64 12.20 6.53 19.56
C MET A 64 12.40 6.82 21.05
N PRO A 65 13.53 6.41 21.64
CA PRO A 65 13.92 6.88 22.97
C PRO A 65 13.99 8.41 22.95
N ARG A 66 13.45 9.06 23.98
CA ARG A 66 13.66 10.50 24.14
C ARG A 66 15.16 10.78 24.17
N PRO A 67 15.68 11.75 23.40
CA PRO A 67 17.08 12.16 23.59
C PRO A 67 17.23 12.61 25.00
N VAL A 68 18.18 12.01 25.74
CA VAL A 68 18.60 12.48 27.08
C VAL A 68 19.34 13.78 26.82
N LEU A 69 18.65 14.90 27.00
CA LEU A 69 19.31 16.21 26.95
C LEU A 69 20.27 16.25 28.11
N ALA A 70 21.54 16.56 27.84
CA ALA A 70 22.55 16.76 28.89
C ALA A 70 22.05 17.81 29.89
N PRO A 71 22.25 17.60 31.21
CA PRO A 71 21.87 18.57 32.23
C PRO A 71 22.61 19.89 31.98
N GLY A 72 21.88 20.97 31.62
CA GLY A 72 22.49 22.29 31.45
C GLY A 72 21.96 23.16 30.31
N PHE A 73 21.16 22.64 29.40
CA PHE A 73 20.44 23.46 28.40
C PHE A 73 19.01 23.74 28.85
N GLY A 74 18.72 25.01 29.08
CA GLY A 74 17.57 25.62 29.71
C GLY A 74 16.22 24.92 29.51
N ALA A 75 15.67 24.53 30.64
CA ALA A 75 14.32 23.98 30.80
C ALA A 75 13.23 25.05 30.66
N GLN A 76 13.19 25.80 29.58
CA GLN A 76 12.24 26.91 29.46
C GLN A 76 11.55 27.07 28.11
N MET A 77 11.47 26.04 27.31
CA MET A 77 10.58 26.01 26.15
C MET A 77 10.20 24.54 25.80
N MET A 78 9.45 23.89 26.65
CA MET A 78 8.73 22.67 26.29
C MET A 78 7.36 22.74 26.94
N ASP A 79 6.46 23.36 26.22
CA ASP A 79 5.03 23.24 26.46
C ASP A 79 4.61 21.78 26.28
N ASP A 80 3.63 21.30 27.03
CA ASP A 80 3.24 19.91 27.30
C ASP A 80 2.75 19.07 26.13
N ALA A 81 3.19 19.31 24.91
CA ALA A 81 2.83 18.58 23.70
C ALA A 81 4.03 18.08 22.90
N VAL A 82 5.07 17.56 23.59
CA VAL A 82 6.07 16.76 22.87
C VAL A 82 5.49 15.38 22.61
N ASP A 83 4.77 15.26 21.51
CA ASP A 83 4.34 14.01 20.96
C ASP A 83 5.53 13.03 20.91
N ASP A 84 5.29 11.82 21.41
CA ASP A 84 6.25 10.73 21.27
C ASP A 84 6.80 10.69 19.85
N VAL A 85 8.10 10.85 19.67
CA VAL A 85 8.73 10.81 18.35
C VAL A 85 8.63 9.38 17.82
N TRP A 86 7.83 9.19 16.79
CA TRP A 86 7.64 7.93 16.13
C TRP A 86 8.48 7.88 14.85
N HIS A 87 9.37 6.91 14.80
CA HIS A 87 10.14 6.61 13.60
C HIS A 87 9.32 5.65 12.72
N CYS A 88 8.72 6.18 11.67
CA CYS A 88 7.85 5.43 10.76
C CYS A 88 8.58 5.15 9.45
N GLN A 89 8.67 3.87 9.09
CA GLN A 89 9.31 3.41 7.86
C GLN A 89 8.74 4.11 6.61
N ALA A 90 7.42 4.17 6.48
CA ALA A 90 6.79 4.83 5.34
C ALA A 90 7.05 6.34 5.30
N THR A 91 7.14 7.01 6.47
CA THR A 91 7.50 8.43 6.55
C THR A 91 8.95 8.67 6.12
N GLU A 92 9.87 7.77 6.46
CA GLU A 92 11.26 7.86 6.01
C GLU A 92 11.40 7.76 4.49
N ILE A 93 10.65 6.83 3.86
CA ILE A 93 10.62 6.74 2.40
C ILE A 93 10.09 8.04 1.81
N ALA A 94 8.93 8.48 2.28
CA ALA A 94 8.30 9.70 1.79
C ALA A 94 9.25 10.89 1.88
N HIS A 95 9.91 11.07 3.02
CA HIS A 95 10.88 12.14 3.22
C HIS A 95 12.12 12.01 2.33
N ALA A 96 12.67 10.79 2.20
CA ALA A 96 13.88 10.55 1.39
C ALA A 96 13.64 10.72 -0.12
N LEU A 97 12.40 10.56 -0.58
CA LEU A 97 12.00 10.66 -1.98
C LEU A 97 11.26 11.98 -2.30
N ASP A 98 11.07 12.86 -1.32
CA ASP A 98 10.23 14.06 -1.42
C ASP A 98 8.80 13.75 -1.88
N TRP A 99 8.22 12.70 -1.30
CA TRP A 99 6.88 12.23 -1.60
C TRP A 99 5.88 12.59 -0.51
N GLN A 100 4.62 12.70 -0.91
CA GLN A 100 3.49 12.85 0.01
C GLN A 100 3.11 11.51 0.63
N ILE A 101 2.54 11.57 1.85
CA ILE A 101 2.15 10.36 2.58
C ILE A 101 0.82 10.52 3.31
N ALA A 102 -0.04 9.52 3.19
CA ALA A 102 -1.17 9.29 4.08
C ALA A 102 -0.90 8.06 4.94
N LEU A 103 -1.06 8.18 6.26
CA LEU A 103 -0.82 7.10 7.21
C LEU A 103 -2.13 6.62 7.85
N GLY A 104 -2.31 5.30 7.97
CA GLY A 104 -3.44 4.64 8.60
C GLY A 104 -3.00 3.58 9.62
N PRO A 105 -2.38 3.96 10.76
CA PRO A 105 -2.04 2.99 11.79
C PRO A 105 -3.32 2.39 12.37
N ASN A 106 -3.34 1.07 12.54
CA ASN A 106 -4.47 0.31 13.08
C ASN A 106 -4.08 -0.60 14.24
N VAL A 107 -2.80 -0.91 14.41
CA VAL A 107 -2.26 -1.61 15.56
C VAL A 107 -1.41 -0.66 16.39
N PHE A 108 -1.74 -0.56 17.69
CA PHE A 108 -1.07 0.34 18.63
C PHE A 108 -0.54 -0.48 19.81
N LYS A 109 0.77 -0.41 20.02
CA LYS A 109 1.49 -0.98 21.16
C LYS A 109 2.34 0.11 21.82
N PRO A 110 2.77 -0.06 23.08
CA PRO A 110 3.55 0.96 23.79
C PRO A 110 4.83 1.40 23.06
N SER A 111 5.50 0.47 22.35
CA SER A 111 6.81 0.71 21.71
C SER A 111 6.75 0.69 20.19
N TRP A 112 5.63 0.30 19.57
CA TRP A 112 5.49 0.25 18.11
C TRP A 112 4.02 0.35 17.65
N ARG A 113 3.87 0.79 16.43
CA ARG A 113 2.59 0.84 15.71
C ARG A 113 2.80 0.27 14.32
N HIS A 114 1.78 -0.26 13.69
CA HIS A 114 1.81 -0.55 12.26
C HIS A 114 0.42 -0.41 11.65
N GLY A 115 0.38 -0.32 10.34
CA GLY A 115 -0.87 -0.20 9.59
C GLY A 115 -0.62 0.02 8.11
N ASN A 116 -1.58 0.64 7.47
CA ASN A 116 -1.53 0.96 6.06
C ASN A 116 -0.88 2.33 5.83
N ALA A 117 -0.26 2.50 4.65
CA ALA A 117 0.20 3.79 4.17
C ALA A 117 -0.08 3.92 2.67
N ILE A 118 -0.31 5.14 2.21
CA ILE A 118 -0.34 5.48 0.78
C ILE A 118 0.73 6.55 0.57
N LEU A 119 1.63 6.31 -0.40
CA LEU A 119 2.69 7.24 -0.78
C LEU A 119 2.53 7.62 -2.25
N SER A 120 2.87 8.86 -2.60
CA SER A 120 2.84 9.35 -3.97
C SER A 120 3.79 10.53 -4.15
N PRO A 121 4.46 10.68 -5.32
CA PRO A 121 5.11 11.93 -5.69
C PRO A 121 4.11 13.06 -5.93
N HIS A 122 2.82 12.74 -6.10
CA HIS A 122 1.74 13.72 -6.29
C HIS A 122 1.10 14.12 -4.96
N PRO A 123 0.47 15.31 -4.87
CA PRO A 123 -0.25 15.72 -3.67
C PRO A 123 -1.31 14.71 -3.24
N LEU A 124 -1.35 14.40 -1.95
CA LEU A 124 -2.29 13.49 -1.33
C LEU A 124 -3.17 14.24 -0.32
N ASP A 125 -4.48 14.21 -0.54
CA ASP A 125 -5.47 14.64 0.44
C ASP A 125 -5.94 13.45 1.25
N LEU A 126 -5.76 13.50 2.57
CA LEU A 126 -6.24 12.44 3.47
C LEU A 126 -7.77 12.44 3.51
N GLY A 127 -8.39 11.37 2.98
CA GLY A 127 -9.84 11.18 2.98
C GLY A 127 -10.38 10.59 4.29
N GLY A 128 -9.55 9.85 5.03
CA GLY A 128 -9.90 9.31 6.34
C GLY A 128 -9.29 7.96 6.68
N ARG A 129 -9.57 7.51 7.90
CA ARG A 129 -9.11 6.23 8.47
C ARG A 129 -10.26 5.58 9.20
N TRP A 130 -10.53 4.31 8.88
CA TRP A 130 -11.64 3.58 9.50
C TRP A 130 -11.15 2.26 10.10
N ASP A 131 -11.57 1.98 11.32
CA ASP A 131 -11.39 0.66 11.95
C ASP A 131 -12.42 -0.30 11.34
N ILE A 132 -11.91 -1.29 10.60
CA ILE A 132 -12.71 -2.37 10.01
C ILE A 132 -12.46 -3.70 10.71
N SER A 133 -11.92 -3.69 11.93
CA SER A 133 -11.61 -4.89 12.70
C SER A 133 -12.86 -5.73 12.94
N ALA A 134 -12.83 -7.00 12.58
CA ALA A 134 -13.94 -7.91 12.84
C ALA A 134 -13.98 -8.41 14.30
N HIS A 135 -12.84 -8.34 15.01
CA HIS A 135 -12.70 -8.66 16.42
C HIS A 135 -11.46 -8.00 17.03
N ARG A 136 -11.39 -7.94 18.36
CA ARG A 136 -10.37 -7.17 19.12
C ARG A 136 -8.93 -7.67 18.97
N PHE A 137 -8.72 -8.91 18.58
CA PHE A 137 -7.39 -9.53 18.53
C PHE A 137 -6.68 -9.31 17.20
N GLU A 138 -7.42 -8.97 16.14
CA GLU A 138 -6.89 -8.74 14.82
C GLU A 138 -7.36 -7.37 14.31
N ARG A 139 -6.55 -6.34 14.57
CA ARG A 139 -6.86 -4.97 14.18
C ARG A 139 -6.60 -4.77 12.69
N ARG A 140 -7.61 -4.27 12.00
CA ARG A 140 -7.58 -3.98 10.57
C ARG A 140 -8.16 -2.60 10.29
N GLY A 141 -7.62 -1.92 9.27
CA GLY A 141 -8.05 -0.57 8.92
C GLY A 141 -8.22 -0.39 7.42
N LEU A 142 -9.13 0.52 7.05
CA LEU A 142 -9.19 1.11 5.73
C LEU A 142 -8.62 2.51 5.79
N LEU A 143 -7.60 2.77 4.97
CA LEU A 143 -7.05 4.10 4.75
C LEU A 143 -7.58 4.63 3.43
N VAL A 144 -8.07 5.87 3.42
CA VAL A 144 -8.54 6.54 2.20
C VAL A 144 -7.78 7.84 2.00
N ALA A 145 -7.38 8.07 0.76
CA ALA A 145 -6.79 9.33 0.31
C ALA A 145 -7.36 9.69 -1.07
N ARG A 146 -7.02 10.88 -1.55
CA ARG A 146 -7.27 11.32 -2.92
C ARG A 146 -5.99 11.89 -3.49
N ALA A 147 -5.73 11.62 -4.76
CA ALA A 147 -4.61 12.19 -5.50
C ALA A 147 -5.04 12.58 -6.90
N THR A 148 -4.49 13.66 -7.42
CA THR A 148 -4.60 13.99 -8.85
C THR A 148 -3.44 13.30 -9.56
N LEU A 149 -3.75 12.14 -10.16
CA LEU A 149 -2.80 11.33 -10.92
C LEU A 149 -3.04 11.56 -12.42
N ALA A 150 -2.01 11.36 -13.24
CA ALA A 150 -2.09 11.53 -14.71
C ALA A 150 -2.71 12.87 -15.15
N GLY A 151 -2.44 13.93 -14.42
CA GLY A 151 -2.65 15.32 -14.82
C GLY A 151 -4.07 15.89 -14.86
N ALA A 152 -5.14 15.09 -14.58
CA ALA A 152 -6.47 15.60 -14.87
C ALA A 152 -7.51 15.51 -13.77
N ARG A 153 -7.64 14.39 -13.07
CA ARG A 153 -8.79 14.19 -12.15
C ARG A 153 -8.36 13.55 -10.84
N PRO A 154 -9.01 13.92 -9.73
CA PRO A 154 -8.79 13.24 -8.47
C PRO A 154 -9.21 11.77 -8.57
N VAL A 155 -8.29 10.88 -8.22
CA VAL A 155 -8.54 9.44 -8.05
C VAL A 155 -8.72 9.16 -6.57
N THR A 156 -9.78 8.44 -6.19
CA THR A 156 -9.97 7.97 -4.83
C THR A 156 -9.11 6.73 -4.60
N LEU A 157 -8.25 6.77 -3.59
CA LEU A 157 -7.29 5.73 -3.25
C LEU A 157 -7.68 5.09 -1.92
N LEU A 158 -7.87 3.77 -1.92
CA LEU A 158 -8.20 2.99 -0.73
C LEU A 158 -7.13 1.91 -0.51
N CYS A 159 -6.53 1.89 0.69
CA CYS A 159 -5.57 0.87 1.09
C CYS A 159 -6.14 0.03 2.23
N ALA A 160 -6.19 -1.29 2.04
CA ALA A 160 -6.72 -2.22 3.03
C ALA A 160 -5.76 -3.38 3.30
N HIS A 161 -5.81 -3.93 4.52
CA HIS A 161 -5.22 -5.21 4.85
C HIS A 161 -6.29 -6.01 5.62
N LEU A 162 -6.81 -7.09 5.02
CA LEU A 162 -7.94 -7.83 5.55
C LEU A 162 -7.53 -8.95 6.51
N ALA A 163 -8.51 -9.49 7.23
CA ALA A 163 -8.32 -10.53 8.22
C ALA A 163 -8.00 -11.90 7.60
N LEU A 164 -7.38 -12.78 8.40
CA LEU A 164 -7.01 -14.13 7.97
C LEU A 164 -8.21 -15.08 7.87
N THR A 165 -9.27 -14.88 8.66
CA THR A 165 -10.44 -15.75 8.60
C THR A 165 -11.45 -15.29 7.54
N ARG A 166 -12.02 -16.23 6.77
CA ARG A 166 -12.99 -15.91 5.73
C ARG A 166 -14.19 -15.12 6.25
N ALA A 167 -14.73 -15.50 7.40
CA ALA A 167 -15.90 -14.83 7.98
C ALA A 167 -15.60 -13.35 8.34
N ALA A 168 -14.40 -13.08 8.86
CA ALA A 168 -13.98 -11.71 9.14
C ALA A 168 -13.75 -10.92 7.84
N ARG A 169 -13.08 -11.50 6.84
CA ARG A 169 -12.87 -10.87 5.52
C ARG A 169 -14.19 -10.50 4.86
N LEU A 170 -15.16 -11.40 4.80
CA LEU A 170 -16.47 -11.11 4.20
C LEU A 170 -17.13 -9.91 4.86
N ARG A 171 -17.15 -9.84 6.20
CA ARG A 171 -17.68 -8.67 6.91
C ARG A 171 -16.94 -7.38 6.55
N GLN A 172 -15.61 -7.44 6.47
CA GLN A 172 -14.78 -6.30 6.11
C GLN A 172 -15.02 -5.86 4.66
N MET A 173 -15.08 -6.80 3.72
CA MET A 173 -15.36 -6.51 2.31
C MET A 173 -16.75 -5.89 2.12
N HIS A 174 -17.79 -6.41 2.76
CA HIS A 174 -19.13 -5.80 2.74
C HIS A 174 -19.12 -4.38 3.32
N TRP A 175 -18.37 -4.16 4.42
CA TRP A 175 -18.24 -2.83 4.99
C TRP A 175 -17.55 -1.86 4.03
N ILE A 176 -16.43 -2.28 3.40
CA ILE A 176 -15.71 -1.48 2.40
C ILE A 176 -16.60 -1.19 1.18
N ALA A 177 -17.30 -2.18 0.66
CA ALA A 177 -18.23 -2.00 -0.46
C ALA A 177 -19.33 -0.98 -0.12
N HIS A 178 -19.94 -1.10 1.06
CA HIS A 178 -20.93 -0.14 1.54
C HIS A 178 -20.34 1.28 1.67
N TRP A 179 -19.12 1.40 2.20
CA TRP A 179 -18.43 2.69 2.29
C TRP A 179 -18.21 3.31 0.91
N ILE A 180 -17.72 2.52 -0.06
CA ILE A 180 -17.47 2.96 -1.44
C ILE A 180 -18.77 3.51 -2.07
N VAL A 181 -19.84 2.73 -2.02
CA VAL A 181 -21.12 3.13 -2.61
C VAL A 181 -21.66 4.45 -2.00
N ARG A 182 -21.42 4.67 -0.71
CA ARG A 182 -21.93 5.87 -0.02
C ARG A 182 -21.05 7.10 -0.11
N ASN A 183 -19.72 6.93 -0.26
CA ASN A 183 -18.78 8.02 -0.02
C ASN A 183 -17.82 8.32 -1.18
N ALA A 184 -17.59 7.35 -2.09
CA ALA A 184 -16.58 7.53 -3.12
C ALA A 184 -17.08 8.25 -4.38
N GLY A 185 -18.42 8.44 -4.53
CA GLY A 185 -19.01 8.94 -5.77
C GLY A 185 -18.73 8.01 -6.95
N ASP A 186 -18.96 8.49 -8.18
CA ASP A 186 -18.80 7.70 -9.41
C ASP A 186 -17.43 7.90 -10.09
N GLY A 187 -16.57 8.72 -9.52
CA GLY A 187 -15.25 9.02 -10.07
C GLY A 187 -14.27 7.86 -10.05
N PRO A 188 -13.08 8.06 -10.64
CA PRO A 188 -12.02 7.04 -10.66
C PRO A 188 -11.62 6.62 -9.24
N LEU A 189 -11.38 5.32 -9.07
CA LEU A 189 -11.10 4.72 -7.78
C LEU A 189 -10.13 3.55 -7.93
N MET A 190 -9.18 3.46 -6.99
CA MET A 190 -8.33 2.29 -6.75
C MET A 190 -8.52 1.79 -5.33
N LEU A 191 -8.82 0.51 -5.15
CA LEU A 191 -8.81 -0.19 -3.87
C LEU A 191 -7.74 -1.27 -3.94
N ALA A 192 -6.66 -1.13 -3.17
CA ALA A 192 -5.54 -2.05 -3.21
C ALA A 192 -5.10 -2.50 -1.83
N GLY A 193 -4.44 -3.66 -1.75
CA GLY A 193 -3.87 -4.17 -0.52
C GLY A 193 -3.77 -5.68 -0.44
N ASP A 194 -3.46 -6.16 0.75
CA ASP A 194 -3.47 -7.58 1.11
C ASP A 194 -4.87 -7.98 1.57
N PHE A 195 -5.57 -8.68 0.70
CA PHE A 195 -6.94 -9.14 0.96
C PHE A 195 -6.99 -10.47 1.71
N ASN A 196 -5.86 -11.18 1.82
CA ASN A 196 -5.82 -12.54 2.38
C ASN A 196 -6.88 -13.48 1.76
N ASP A 197 -7.29 -13.20 0.51
CA ASP A 197 -8.44 -13.82 -0.15
C ASP A 197 -8.01 -14.75 -1.29
N TRP A 198 -7.54 -15.94 -0.94
CA TRP A 198 -7.15 -16.97 -1.91
C TRP A 198 -8.33 -17.65 -2.61
N ARG A 199 -9.57 -17.35 -2.23
CA ARG A 199 -10.80 -17.91 -2.83
C ARG A 199 -11.46 -17.00 -3.85
N ASN A 200 -10.94 -15.77 -4.02
CA ASN A 200 -11.49 -14.74 -4.89
C ASN A 200 -12.93 -14.30 -4.54
N ASP A 201 -13.37 -14.47 -3.27
CA ASP A 201 -14.64 -13.93 -2.79
C ASP A 201 -14.75 -12.41 -3.06
N SER A 202 -13.62 -11.69 -2.96
CA SER A 202 -13.54 -10.25 -3.19
C SER A 202 -13.84 -9.85 -4.63
N VAL A 203 -13.45 -10.67 -5.62
CA VAL A 203 -13.66 -10.36 -7.06
C VAL A 203 -15.15 -10.30 -7.36
N ALA A 204 -15.93 -11.28 -6.89
CA ALA A 204 -17.37 -11.29 -7.04
C ALA A 204 -18.02 -10.12 -6.31
N LEU A 205 -17.70 -9.92 -5.03
CA LEU A 205 -18.32 -8.91 -4.17
C LEU A 205 -18.09 -7.48 -4.66
N PHE A 206 -16.85 -7.13 -5.02
CA PHE A 206 -16.57 -5.78 -5.53
C PHE A 206 -17.01 -5.59 -6.98
N GLY A 207 -17.12 -6.68 -7.76
CA GLY A 207 -17.74 -6.66 -9.08
C GLY A 207 -19.19 -6.19 -9.05
N GLU A 208 -19.95 -6.56 -8.01
CA GLU A 208 -21.35 -6.13 -7.82
C GLU A 208 -21.49 -4.59 -7.68
N ILE A 209 -20.43 -3.90 -7.25
CA ILE A 209 -20.41 -2.43 -7.13
C ILE A 209 -19.59 -1.74 -8.23
N GLY A 210 -19.32 -2.44 -9.35
CA GLY A 210 -18.67 -1.88 -10.52
C GLY A 210 -17.16 -1.74 -10.41
N LEU A 211 -16.49 -2.49 -9.54
CA LEU A 211 -15.03 -2.56 -9.49
C LEU A 211 -14.52 -3.81 -10.21
N SER A 212 -13.46 -3.67 -10.99
CA SER A 212 -12.79 -4.77 -11.66
C SER A 212 -11.43 -5.04 -11.03
N GLU A 213 -11.11 -6.33 -10.75
CA GLU A 213 -9.79 -6.73 -10.26
C GLU A 213 -8.82 -6.80 -11.44
N VAL A 214 -7.67 -6.10 -11.30
CA VAL A 214 -6.73 -5.84 -12.39
C VAL A 214 -6.16 -7.11 -13.00
N ALA A 215 -5.57 -8.02 -12.20
CA ALA A 215 -4.98 -9.24 -12.73
C ALA A 215 -6.03 -10.16 -13.36
N THR A 216 -7.20 -10.28 -12.75
CA THR A 216 -8.33 -11.05 -13.28
C THR A 216 -8.80 -10.53 -14.64
N LEU A 217 -8.93 -9.20 -14.78
CA LEU A 217 -9.37 -8.59 -16.04
C LEU A 217 -8.35 -8.80 -17.17
N LEU A 218 -7.06 -8.84 -16.84
CA LEU A 218 -5.97 -9.13 -17.79
C LEU A 218 -5.74 -10.62 -18.06
N GLY A 219 -6.45 -11.52 -17.38
CA GLY A 219 -6.24 -12.97 -17.48
C GLY A 219 -4.96 -13.46 -16.79
N GLU A 220 -4.42 -12.66 -15.87
CA GLU A 220 -3.20 -12.95 -15.13
C GLU A 220 -3.47 -13.70 -13.83
N SER A 221 -2.44 -14.36 -13.29
CA SER A 221 -2.60 -15.21 -12.10
C SER A 221 -2.82 -14.42 -10.80
N GLY A 222 -2.36 -13.18 -10.73
CA GLY A 222 -2.40 -12.34 -9.53
C GLY A 222 -1.57 -12.84 -8.34
N ARG A 223 -0.72 -13.87 -8.54
CA ARG A 223 0.01 -14.54 -7.44
C ARG A 223 1.19 -13.73 -6.95
N THR A 224 1.22 -13.46 -5.65
CA THR A 224 2.25 -12.66 -4.98
C THR A 224 2.85 -13.35 -3.75
N PHE A 225 2.19 -14.38 -3.21
CA PHE A 225 2.59 -15.04 -1.96
C PHE A 225 2.74 -16.56 -2.10
N PRO A 226 3.73 -17.19 -1.45
CA PRO A 226 4.91 -16.56 -0.83
C PRO A 226 5.88 -16.05 -1.90
N ALA A 227 6.64 -14.98 -1.59
CA ALA A 227 7.44 -14.26 -2.57
C ALA A 227 8.45 -15.12 -3.34
N PHE A 228 9.06 -16.12 -2.71
CA PHE A 228 10.06 -17.00 -3.34
C PHE A 228 9.46 -18.07 -4.28
N SER A 229 8.14 -18.35 -4.16
CA SER A 229 7.42 -19.32 -5.02
C SER A 229 5.92 -18.96 -5.03
N PRO A 230 5.52 -17.94 -5.79
CA PRO A 230 4.16 -17.39 -5.71
C PRO A 230 3.09 -18.41 -6.09
N ALA A 231 2.25 -18.79 -5.13
CA ALA A 231 1.18 -19.76 -5.27
C ALA A 231 -0.21 -19.18 -5.00
N LEU A 232 -0.31 -18.12 -4.18
CA LEU A 232 -1.55 -17.51 -3.74
C LEU A 232 -1.65 -16.05 -4.22
N ALA A 233 -2.83 -15.65 -4.68
CA ALA A 233 -3.19 -14.29 -5.06
C ALA A 233 -3.83 -13.57 -3.87
N LEU A 234 -3.01 -13.20 -2.87
CA LEU A 234 -3.48 -12.54 -1.64
C LEU A 234 -3.60 -11.03 -1.81
N ASP A 235 -2.65 -10.44 -2.54
CA ASP A 235 -2.65 -9.02 -2.87
C ASP A 235 -3.52 -8.79 -4.09
N LYS A 236 -4.34 -7.74 -4.05
CA LYS A 236 -5.27 -7.40 -5.13
C LYS A 236 -5.34 -5.89 -5.33
N MET A 237 -5.72 -5.53 -6.56
CA MET A 237 -6.04 -4.15 -6.91
C MET A 237 -7.33 -4.12 -7.70
N PHE A 238 -8.33 -3.42 -7.16
CA PHE A 238 -9.62 -3.18 -7.80
C PHE A 238 -9.67 -1.76 -8.31
N VAL A 239 -10.22 -1.57 -9.51
CA VAL A 239 -10.30 -0.27 -10.17
C VAL A 239 -11.69 0.01 -10.71
N ARG A 240 -12.03 1.30 -10.81
CA ARG A 240 -13.18 1.85 -11.53
C ARG A 240 -12.75 3.14 -12.21
N GLY A 241 -13.17 3.37 -13.45
CA GLY A 241 -12.77 4.54 -14.24
C GLY A 241 -11.27 4.54 -14.61
N LEU A 242 -10.66 3.36 -14.59
CA LEU A 242 -9.29 3.10 -15.03
C LEU A 242 -9.24 1.76 -15.78
N THR A 243 -8.62 1.75 -16.94
CA THR A 243 -8.43 0.57 -17.77
C THR A 243 -7.07 -0.06 -17.46
N PRO A 244 -7.03 -1.33 -16.96
CA PRO A 244 -5.79 -2.07 -16.81
C PRO A 244 -5.08 -2.31 -18.14
N LEU A 245 -3.77 -2.01 -18.17
CA LEU A 245 -2.90 -2.22 -19.33
C LEU A 245 -1.91 -3.36 -19.10
N GLU A 246 -1.42 -3.49 -17.86
CA GLU A 246 -0.41 -4.48 -17.50
C GLU A 246 -0.47 -4.80 -16.02
N TRP A 247 -0.17 -6.07 -15.69
CA TRP A 247 0.07 -6.53 -14.32
C TRP A 247 1.42 -7.24 -14.23
N ARG A 248 2.13 -7.03 -13.12
CA ARG A 248 3.38 -7.74 -12.81
C ARG A 248 3.49 -7.99 -11.31
N ALA A 249 4.12 -9.12 -10.98
CA ALA A 249 4.68 -9.42 -9.66
C ALA A 249 6.15 -9.79 -9.86
N PRO A 250 7.09 -8.80 -9.80
CA PRO A 250 8.49 -9.04 -10.09
C PRO A 250 9.12 -9.97 -9.06
N SER A 251 9.80 -10.99 -9.52
CA SER A 251 10.63 -11.90 -8.74
C SER A 251 12.07 -11.36 -8.62
N GLY A 252 13.03 -12.20 -8.34
CA GLY A 252 14.42 -11.79 -8.21
C GLY A 252 14.70 -11.09 -6.89
N GLU A 253 15.23 -9.86 -6.91
CA GLU A 253 15.59 -9.13 -5.70
C GLU A 253 14.36 -8.90 -4.79
N ALA A 254 13.21 -8.54 -5.36
CA ALA A 254 11.98 -8.28 -4.61
C ALA A 254 11.52 -9.48 -3.78
N ALA A 255 11.78 -10.71 -4.23
CA ALA A 255 11.43 -11.93 -3.50
C ALA A 255 12.18 -12.11 -2.17
N TRP A 256 13.25 -11.36 -1.96
CA TRP A 256 14.07 -11.41 -0.74
C TRP A 256 13.79 -10.22 0.19
N LEU A 257 12.95 -9.27 -0.22
CA LEU A 257 12.68 -8.05 0.54
C LEU A 257 11.48 -8.22 1.48
N SER A 258 10.44 -8.95 1.06
CA SER A 258 9.25 -9.27 1.86
C SER A 258 8.82 -10.70 1.57
N ASP A 259 7.93 -11.27 2.39
CA ASP A 259 7.27 -12.55 2.14
C ASP A 259 6.14 -12.43 1.07
N HIS A 260 5.77 -11.21 0.69
CA HIS A 260 4.93 -10.88 -0.46
C HIS A 260 5.75 -10.25 -1.58
N LEU A 261 5.47 -10.59 -2.84
CA LEU A 261 5.92 -9.82 -3.99
C LEU A 261 5.11 -8.53 -4.14
N PRO A 262 5.72 -7.45 -4.64
CA PRO A 262 4.96 -6.26 -5.03
C PRO A 262 3.96 -6.63 -6.15
N TYR A 263 2.71 -6.21 -5.99
CA TYR A 263 1.69 -6.21 -7.04
C TYR A 263 1.79 -4.89 -7.79
N ILE A 264 2.20 -4.91 -9.05
CA ILE A 264 2.36 -3.74 -9.89
C ILE A 264 1.30 -3.74 -10.96
N ALA A 265 0.62 -2.62 -11.15
CA ALA A 265 -0.34 -2.39 -12.22
C ALA A 265 0.01 -1.14 -13.01
N ARG A 266 -0.03 -1.21 -14.33
CA ARG A 266 -0.09 -0.05 -15.21
C ARG A 266 -1.52 0.11 -15.68
N LEU A 267 -2.04 1.30 -15.51
CA LEU A 267 -3.44 1.64 -15.69
C LEU A 267 -3.54 2.88 -16.58
N ARG A 268 -4.61 3.00 -17.35
CA ARG A 268 -4.96 4.23 -18.07
C ARG A 268 -6.21 4.82 -17.45
N LEU A 269 -6.18 6.13 -17.19
CA LEU A 269 -7.35 6.86 -16.75
C LEU A 269 -8.35 6.98 -17.89
N ASP A 270 -9.58 6.50 -17.70
CA ASP A 270 -10.58 6.52 -18.74
C ASP A 270 -10.99 7.96 -19.09
N SER A 271 -11.15 8.26 -20.38
CA SER A 271 -11.79 9.50 -20.85
C SER A 271 -13.24 9.55 -20.39
N GLN A 272 -13.73 10.76 -20.08
CA GLN A 272 -15.17 10.96 -19.80
C GLN A 272 -16.01 10.79 -21.03
#